data_90aa90d0a3ab26f7bca1cc12bb3d878e
#
_entry.id   90aa90d0a3ab26f7bca1cc12bb3d878e
#
_cell.length_a   1.000
_cell.length_b   1.000
_cell.length_c   1.000
_cell.angle_alpha   90.00
_cell.angle_beta   90.00
_cell.angle_gamma   90.00
#
_symmetry.space_group_name_H-M   'P 1'
#
loop_
_entity.id
_entity.type
_entity.pdbx_description
1 polymer ?
#
loop_
_entity_poly.entity_id
_entity_poly.type
_entity_poly.pdbx_seq_one_letter_code
_entity_poly.pdbx_strand_id
1 'polypeptide(L)' 'MARGARIAGVHPVVITLNGERFELDSPVSLVELLEPLDIDPRRVAIEHNLAILKRHTFSDVMIDDGDTVEIVNFVGGG' A
#
# COMPACT_ATOMS: atom_id res chain seq x y z
N MET A 1 -2.73 19.99 22.84
CA MET A 1 -2.00 19.35 22.37
C MET A 1 -1.79 19.44 21.06
N ALA A 2 -0.87 19.74 20.77
CA ALA A 2 -0.62 20.03 19.55
C ALA A 2 -0.37 18.98 18.67
N ARG A 3 -1.18 18.36 18.20
CA ARG A 3 -0.90 17.44 17.34
C ARG A 3 -0.94 18.02 16.08
N GLY A 4 -1.22 19.16 15.88
CA GLY A 4 -1.42 19.63 14.59
C GLY A 4 -0.28 19.99 13.74
N ALA A 5 0.86 19.93 14.20
CA ALA A 5 1.94 20.44 13.41
C ALA A 5 2.44 19.48 12.36
N ARG A 6 1.58 18.91 11.60
CA ARG A 6 2.03 18.01 10.56
C ARG A 6 2.33 18.75 9.29
N ILE A 7 3.33 18.28 8.59
CA ILE A 7 3.65 18.81 7.28
C ILE A 7 2.81 18.05 6.28
N ALA A 8 2.12 18.75 5.40
CA ALA A 8 1.24 18.12 4.43
C ALA A 8 2.00 17.06 3.65
N GLY A 9 1.42 15.88 3.53
CA GLY A 9 2.02 14.79 2.79
C GLY A 9 3.09 14.02 3.53
N VAL A 10 3.44 14.44 4.74
CA VAL A 10 4.45 13.74 5.53
C VAL A 10 3.87 13.50 6.90
N HIS A 11 3.37 12.31 7.15
CA HIS A 11 2.79 11.92 8.43
C HIS A 11 2.80 10.40 8.54
N PRO A 12 2.84 9.89 9.75
CA PRO A 12 2.82 8.43 9.94
C PRO A 12 1.51 7.84 9.42
N VAL A 13 1.61 6.66 8.88
CA VAL A 13 0.49 5.97 8.28
C VAL A 13 0.42 4.56 8.84
N VAL A 14 -0.76 4.14 9.24
CA VAL A 14 -0.98 2.77 9.68
C VAL A 14 -2.00 2.15 8.75
N ILE A 15 -1.63 1.05 8.13
CA ILE A 15 -2.52 0.34 7.22
C ILE A 15 -2.70 -1.08 7.70
N THR A 16 -3.65 -1.79 7.08
CA THR A 16 -3.81 -3.22 7.29
C THR A 16 -3.30 -3.89 6.01
N LEU A 17 -2.23 -4.66 6.13
CA LEU A 17 -1.63 -5.31 5.00
C LEU A 17 -1.77 -6.81 5.17
N ASN A 18 -2.56 -7.44 4.31
CA ASN A 18 -2.88 -8.87 4.40
C ASN A 18 -3.35 -9.23 5.81
N GLY A 19 -4.22 -8.40 6.37
CA GLY A 19 -4.83 -8.67 7.67
C GLY A 19 -3.98 -8.26 8.87
N GLU A 20 -2.80 -7.71 8.65
CA GLU A 20 -1.92 -7.36 9.75
C GLU A 20 -1.59 -5.87 9.73
N ARG A 21 -1.36 -5.34 10.92
CA ARG A 21 -1.01 -3.94 11.05
C ARG A 21 0.38 -3.69 10.45
N PHE A 22 0.49 -2.65 9.66
CA PHE A 22 1.75 -2.29 9.02
C PHE A 22 1.92 -0.78 9.06
N GLU A 23 3.07 -0.30 9.49
CA GLU A 23 3.29 1.14 9.64
C GLU A 23 4.22 1.67 8.55
N LEU A 24 3.88 2.85 8.06
CA LEU A 24 4.69 3.55 7.09
C LEU A 24 5.01 4.93 7.66
N ASP A 25 6.12 5.50 7.27
CA ASP A 25 6.48 6.83 7.75
C ASP A 25 5.64 7.92 7.12
N SER A 26 5.12 7.69 5.96
CA SER A 26 4.32 8.66 5.23
C SER A 26 3.50 7.93 4.19
N PRO A 27 2.51 8.60 3.59
CA PRO A 27 1.81 8.02 2.46
C PRO A 27 2.78 7.73 1.33
N VAL A 28 2.58 6.61 0.65
CA VAL A 28 3.45 6.21 -0.46
C VAL A 28 2.57 5.68 -1.59
N SER A 29 3.12 5.61 -2.78
CA SER A 29 2.40 4.94 -3.86
C SER A 29 2.43 3.44 -3.61
N LEU A 30 1.53 2.73 -4.25
CA LEU A 30 1.51 1.28 -4.11
C LEU A 30 2.83 0.67 -4.56
N VAL A 31 3.42 1.19 -5.63
CA VAL A 31 4.71 0.68 -6.11
C VAL A 31 5.78 0.88 -5.04
N GLU A 32 5.77 2.04 -4.39
CA GLU A 32 6.73 2.32 -3.32
C GLU A 32 6.52 1.42 -2.10
N LEU A 33 5.29 0.99 -1.87
CA LEU A 33 5.02 0.05 -0.79
C LEU A 33 5.60 -1.32 -1.12
N LEU A 34 5.50 -1.74 -2.37
CA LEU A 34 5.94 -3.07 -2.77
C LEU A 34 7.45 -3.22 -2.81
N GLU A 35 8.17 -2.15 -3.11
CA GLU A 35 9.62 -2.23 -3.27
C GLU A 35 10.36 -2.77 -2.05
N PRO A 36 10.19 -2.19 -0.87
CA PRO A 36 10.91 -2.70 0.29
C PRO A 36 10.46 -4.09 0.72
N LEU A 37 9.30 -4.53 0.26
CA LEU A 37 8.82 -5.87 0.56
C LEU A 37 9.31 -6.89 -0.46
N ASP A 38 10.05 -6.42 -1.46
CA ASP A 38 10.62 -7.27 -2.51
C ASP A 38 9.52 -8.02 -3.26
N ILE A 39 8.43 -7.34 -3.54
CA ILE A 39 7.31 -7.91 -4.26
C ILE A 39 7.31 -7.38 -5.68
N ASP A 40 7.30 -8.30 -6.65
CA ASP A 40 7.24 -7.94 -8.05
C ASP A 40 5.79 -7.66 -8.41
N PRO A 41 5.45 -6.44 -8.83
CA PRO A 41 4.04 -6.11 -9.13
C PRO A 41 3.46 -6.94 -10.27
N ARG A 42 4.32 -7.56 -11.09
CA ARG A 42 3.83 -8.38 -12.20
C ARG A 42 3.36 -9.75 -11.74
N ARG A 43 3.63 -10.11 -10.49
CA ARG A 43 3.31 -11.44 -10.00
C ARG A 43 2.22 -11.47 -8.96
N VAL A 44 1.54 -10.36 -8.75
CA VAL A 44 0.55 -10.27 -7.69
C VAL A 44 -0.73 -9.63 -8.18
N ALA A 45 -1.82 -10.00 -7.51
CA ALA A 45 -3.07 -9.27 -7.61
C ALA A 45 -3.20 -8.46 -6.33
N ILE A 46 -3.68 -7.24 -6.42
CA ILE A 46 -3.76 -6.35 -5.27
C ILE A 46 -5.16 -5.77 -5.15
N GLU A 47 -5.66 -5.81 -3.91
CA GLU A 47 -6.92 -5.21 -3.58
C GLU A 47 -6.63 -4.06 -2.62
N HIS A 48 -7.18 -2.89 -2.92
CA HIS A 48 -6.97 -1.71 -2.09
C HIS A 48 -8.35 -1.20 -1.71
N ASN A 49 -8.63 -1.20 -0.42
CA ASN A 49 -9.93 -0.77 0.10
C ASN A 49 -11.08 -1.45 -0.64
N LEU A 50 -10.95 -2.77 -0.81
CA LEU A 50 -11.96 -3.63 -1.44
C LEU A 50 -12.07 -3.48 -2.96
N ALA A 51 -11.19 -2.73 -3.58
CA ALA A 51 -11.19 -2.59 -5.03
C ALA A 51 -9.97 -3.29 -5.60
N ILE A 52 -10.19 -4.17 -6.58
CA ILE A 52 -9.09 -4.84 -7.27
C ILE A 52 -8.47 -3.85 -8.23
N LEU A 53 -7.16 -3.70 -8.15
CA LEU A 53 -6.46 -2.69 -8.93
C LEU A 53 -5.88 -3.28 -10.20
N LYS A 54 -5.93 -2.51 -11.27
CA LYS A 54 -5.26 -2.88 -12.50
C LYS A 54 -3.79 -2.51 -12.40
N ARG A 55 -2.92 -3.38 -12.89
CA ARG A 55 -1.50 -3.20 -12.70
C ARG A 55 -0.97 -1.86 -13.20
N HIS A 56 -1.50 -1.38 -14.30
CA HIS A 56 -1.00 -0.12 -14.85
C HIS A 56 -1.34 1.08 -13.97
N THR A 57 -2.19 0.91 -12.94
CA THR A 57 -2.53 2.01 -12.04
C THR A 57 -1.68 1.99 -10.77
N PHE A 58 -0.85 0.98 -10.57
CA PHE A 58 -0.16 0.81 -9.29
C PHE A 58 0.70 2.03 -8.91
N SER A 59 1.33 2.67 -9.88
CA SER A 59 2.16 3.82 -9.56
C SER A 59 1.34 5.07 -9.22
N ASP A 60 0.06 5.06 -9.57
CA ASP A 60 -0.79 6.22 -9.32
C ASP A 60 -1.65 6.08 -8.06
N VAL A 61 -1.69 4.90 -7.48
CA VAL A 61 -2.52 4.65 -6.30
C VAL A 61 -1.72 4.99 -5.05
N MET A 62 -2.25 5.90 -4.25
CA MET A 62 -1.59 6.28 -3.01
C MET A 62 -2.15 5.48 -1.84
N ILE A 63 -1.27 5.02 -0.99
CA ILE A 63 -1.62 4.28 0.22
C ILE A 63 -1.50 5.23 1.38
N ASP A 64 -2.56 5.38 2.14
CA ASP A 64 -2.63 6.35 3.21
C ASP A 64 -3.20 5.71 4.48
N ASP A 65 -3.21 6.50 5.54
CA ASP A 65 -3.63 6.04 6.85
C ASP A 65 -5.03 5.44 6.82
N GLY A 66 -5.16 4.28 7.44
CA GLY A 66 -6.46 3.59 7.50
C GLY A 66 -6.76 2.69 6.31
N ASP A 67 -5.90 2.68 5.31
CA ASP A 67 -6.14 1.86 4.13
C ASP A 67 -5.96 0.38 4.42
N THR A 68 -6.66 -0.44 3.64
CA THR A 68 -6.50 -1.89 3.68
C THR A 68 -5.95 -2.33 2.33
N VAL A 69 -4.90 -3.13 2.38
CA VAL A 69 -4.24 -3.64 1.18
C VAL A 69 -4.11 -5.15 1.31
N GLU A 70 -4.55 -5.88 0.29
CA GLU A 70 -4.36 -7.32 0.25
C GLU A 70 -3.58 -7.68 -1.00
N ILE A 71 -2.55 -8.47 -0.84
CA ILE A 71 -1.66 -8.86 -1.92
C ILE A 71 -1.67 -10.37 -2.02
N VAL A 72 -1.99 -10.86 -3.21
CA VAL A 72 -2.06 -12.29 -3.46
C VAL A 72 -1.11 -12.62 -4.58
N ASN A 73 -0.19 -13.55 -4.34
CA ASN A 73 0.72 -13.99 -5.38
C ASN A 73 0.01 -14.91 -6.35
N PHE A 74 0.31 -14.76 -7.63
CA PHE A 74 -0.18 -15.71 -8.59
C PHE A 74 0.53 -17.03 -8.38
N VAL A 75 -0.20 -18.11 -8.52
CA VAL A 75 0.32 -19.43 -8.31
C VAL A 75 0.31 -20.17 -9.62
N GLY A 76 1.25 -21.09 -9.80
CA GLY A 76 1.20 -21.95 -10.94
C GLY A 76 1.79 -21.36 -12.18
N GLY A 77 2.76 -20.60 -12.06
CA GLY A 77 3.50 -20.24 -13.21
C GLY A 77 2.73 -19.39 -14.19
N GLY A 78 1.78 -18.79 -13.71
CA GLY A 78 0.99 -17.95 -14.59
C GLY A 78 1.81 -16.95 -15.36
#